data_aad932154c01b48a15ab1d49e21b5ec4
#
_entry.id   aad932154c01b48a15ab1d49e21b5ec4
#
_cell.length_a   1.000
_cell.length_b   1.000
_cell.length_c   1.000
_cell.angle_alpha   90.00
_cell.angle_beta   90.00
_cell.angle_gamma   90.00
#
_symmetry.space_group_name_H-M   'P 1'
#
loop_
_entity.id
_entity.type
_entity.pdbx_description
1 polymer ?
#
loop_
_entity_poly.entity_id
_entity_poly.type
_entity_poly.pdbx_seq_one_letter_code
_entity_poly.pdbx_strand_id
1 'polypeptide(L)'
;MANPFVHMELTTPDLPKAKEFYSGMFGWKFDDMTSPGMTYSTFKPDSGPGGGMFTMPGAPTMWLPYVGIDEINAATEKAKSLGAQVIRGPQEVPGHGWFSIIADPTGATIALWQATTA
;
A
#
# COMPACT_ATOMS: atom_id res chain seq x y z
N MET A 1 1.20 -18.68 -4.08
CA MET A 1 0.58 -17.46 -4.66
C MET A 1 1.47 -16.92 -5.76
N ALA A 2 0.89 -16.45 -6.86
CA ALA A 2 1.67 -16.01 -8.02
C ALA A 2 2.14 -14.55 -7.92
N ASN A 3 2.12 -13.96 -6.77
CA ASN A 3 2.57 -12.59 -6.48
C ASN A 3 1.86 -11.52 -7.32
N PRO A 4 0.51 -11.47 -7.27
CA PRO A 4 -0.22 -10.42 -7.96
C PRO A 4 -0.11 -9.08 -7.24
N PHE A 5 -0.36 -8.00 -7.96
CA PHE A 5 -0.64 -6.73 -7.29
C PHE A 5 -1.99 -6.86 -6.56
N VAL A 6 -2.02 -6.54 -5.29
CA VAL A 6 -3.21 -6.73 -4.47
C VAL A 6 -3.77 -5.45 -3.88
N HIS A 7 -3.00 -4.36 -3.93
CA HIS A 7 -3.40 -3.10 -3.30
C HIS A 7 -2.61 -1.96 -3.91
N MET A 8 -3.26 -0.81 -4.10
CA MET A 8 -2.59 0.40 -4.58
C MET A 8 -2.82 1.50 -3.55
N GLU A 9 -1.75 2.13 -3.08
CA GLU A 9 -1.85 3.11 -2.02
C GLU A 9 -1.30 4.46 -2.44
N LEU A 10 -2.09 5.50 -2.23
CA LEU A 10 -1.67 6.87 -2.49
C LEU A 10 -1.39 7.59 -1.19
N THR A 11 -0.20 8.16 -1.07
CA THR A 11 0.08 9.18 -0.06
C THR A 11 -0.03 10.54 -0.71
N THR A 12 -0.79 11.44 -0.07
CA THR A 12 -1.05 12.77 -0.63
C THR A 12 -1.14 13.79 0.51
N PRO A 13 -0.65 15.02 0.30
CA PRO A 13 -0.80 16.08 1.30
C PRO A 13 -2.22 16.64 1.39
N ASP A 14 -3.09 16.32 0.43
CA ASP A 14 -4.44 16.85 0.38
C ASP A 14 -5.43 15.76 -0.01
N LEU A 15 -5.87 15.00 1.00
CA LEU A 15 -6.77 13.89 0.80
C LEU A 15 -8.11 14.28 0.16
N PRO A 16 -8.80 15.34 0.63
CA PRO A 16 -10.06 15.72 0.00
C PRO A 16 -9.92 16.05 -1.49
N LYS A 17 -8.85 16.73 -1.86
CA LYS A 17 -8.61 17.10 -3.25
C LYS A 17 -8.31 15.88 -4.11
N ALA A 18 -7.55 14.93 -3.60
CA ALA A 18 -7.26 13.69 -4.32
C ALA A 18 -8.54 12.88 -4.52
N LYS A 19 -9.37 12.74 -3.48
CA LYS A 19 -10.64 12.02 -3.58
C LYS A 19 -11.56 12.65 -4.63
N GLU A 20 -11.65 13.96 -4.64
CA GLU A 20 -12.47 14.66 -5.62
C GLU A 20 -11.98 14.41 -7.05
N PHE A 21 -10.66 14.46 -7.26
CA PHE A 21 -10.09 14.22 -8.57
C PHE A 21 -10.38 12.81 -9.07
N TYR A 22 -10.08 11.81 -8.27
CA TYR A 22 -10.24 10.41 -8.71
C TYR A 22 -11.70 9.99 -8.80
N SER A 23 -12.56 10.54 -7.95
CA SER A 23 -13.99 10.35 -8.07
C SER A 23 -14.52 10.93 -9.39
N GLY A 24 -14.06 12.12 -9.76
CA GLY A 24 -14.47 12.76 -11.01
C GLY A 24 -13.93 12.05 -12.25
N MET A 25 -12.68 11.56 -12.17
CA MET A 25 -12.05 10.90 -13.32
C MET A 25 -12.60 9.50 -13.57
N PHE A 26 -12.74 8.70 -12.52
CA PHE A 26 -13.00 7.27 -12.65
C PHE A 26 -14.30 6.81 -12.00
N GLY A 27 -15.00 7.72 -11.31
CA GLY A 27 -16.20 7.33 -10.58
C GLY A 27 -15.93 6.49 -9.35
N TRP A 28 -14.70 6.47 -8.86
CA TRP A 28 -14.37 5.71 -7.65
C TRP A 28 -15.13 6.26 -6.46
N LYS A 29 -15.65 5.35 -5.63
CA LYS A 29 -16.32 5.68 -4.39
C LYS A 29 -15.41 5.31 -3.24
N PHE A 30 -15.42 6.14 -2.20
CA PHE A 30 -14.50 6.01 -1.09
C PHE A 30 -15.24 5.69 0.20
N ASP A 31 -14.66 4.79 0.99
CA ASP A 31 -15.10 4.51 2.35
C ASP A 31 -14.00 4.99 3.29
N ASP A 32 -14.35 5.88 4.21
CA ASP A 32 -13.38 6.45 5.13
C ASP A 32 -13.32 5.62 6.40
N MET A 33 -12.09 5.23 6.77
CA MET A 33 -11.81 4.60 8.05
C MET A 33 -11.04 5.62 8.88
N THR A 34 -11.67 6.10 9.95
CA THR A 34 -11.09 7.14 10.77
C THR A 34 -10.57 6.55 12.08
N SER A 35 -9.33 6.89 12.40
CA SER A 35 -8.74 6.62 13.71
C SER A 35 -8.13 7.91 14.22
N PRO A 36 -7.77 7.99 15.53
CA PRO A 36 -7.23 9.24 16.07
C PRO A 36 -6.06 9.78 15.23
N GLY A 37 -6.23 10.98 14.69
CA GLY A 37 -5.20 11.65 13.92
C GLY A 37 -5.03 11.24 12.49
N MET A 38 -5.87 10.30 11.98
CA MET A 38 -5.70 9.84 10.61
C MET A 38 -7.02 9.37 9.99
N THR A 39 -7.22 9.68 8.72
CA THR A 39 -8.28 9.11 7.91
C THR A 39 -7.65 8.31 6.78
N TYR A 40 -8.07 7.06 6.62
CA TYR A 40 -7.67 6.20 5.53
C TYR A 40 -8.88 5.96 4.64
N SER A 41 -8.82 6.40 3.40
CA SER A 41 -9.94 6.28 2.46
C SER A 41 -9.69 5.12 1.53
N THR A 42 -10.55 4.12 1.57
CA THR A 42 -10.42 2.94 0.71
C THR A 42 -11.30 3.08 -0.52
N PHE A 43 -10.89 2.44 -1.61
CA PHE A 43 -11.67 2.39 -2.84
C PHE A 43 -11.51 1.02 -3.50
N LYS A 44 -12.52 0.62 -4.27
CA LYS A 44 -12.47 -0.65 -4.98
C LYS A 44 -13.07 -0.47 -6.38
N PRO A 45 -12.22 -0.56 -7.42
CA PRO A 45 -12.71 -0.53 -8.81
C PRO A 45 -13.54 -1.80 -9.11
N ASP A 46 -14.26 -1.78 -10.21
CA ASP A 46 -15.05 -2.92 -10.65
C ASP A 46 -14.19 -4.15 -10.93
N SER A 47 -12.95 -3.94 -11.36
CA SER A 47 -11.99 -5.02 -11.60
C SER A 47 -10.61 -4.56 -11.21
N GLY A 48 -9.74 -5.52 -10.93
CA GLY A 48 -8.38 -5.24 -10.48
C GLY A 48 -8.30 -4.96 -8.98
N PRO A 49 -7.12 -4.61 -8.49
CA PRO A 49 -6.94 -4.38 -7.07
C PRO A 49 -7.61 -3.11 -6.60
N GLY A 50 -8.10 -3.13 -5.38
CA GLY A 50 -8.53 -1.93 -4.69
C GLY A 50 -7.35 -1.21 -4.10
N GLY A 51 -7.63 -0.20 -3.29
CA GLY A 51 -6.56 0.55 -2.68
C GLY A 51 -7.04 1.47 -1.59
N GLY A 52 -6.16 2.34 -1.18
CA GLY A 52 -6.44 3.34 -0.18
C GLY A 52 -5.61 4.58 -0.40
N MET A 53 -6.00 5.65 0.26
CA MET A 53 -5.22 6.87 0.23
C MET A 53 -5.29 7.56 1.59
N PHE A 54 -4.21 8.22 1.94
CA PHE A 54 -4.11 8.91 3.22
C PHE A 54 -3.03 9.97 3.17
N THR A 55 -3.02 10.83 4.19
CA THR A 55 -1.98 11.83 4.38
C THR A 55 -1.05 11.39 5.49
N MET A 56 0.25 11.37 5.21
CA MET A 56 1.27 11.13 6.21
C MET A 56 2.28 12.26 6.14
N PRO A 57 2.45 13.05 7.22
CA PRO A 57 3.40 14.17 7.21
C PRO A 57 4.81 13.70 6.85
N GLY A 58 5.45 14.41 5.92
CA GLY A 58 6.80 14.10 5.49
C GLY A 58 6.90 13.00 4.44
N ALA A 59 5.81 12.31 4.12
CA ALA A 59 5.83 11.28 3.09
C ALA A 59 5.78 11.89 1.69
N PRO A 60 6.42 11.28 0.70
CA PRO A 60 6.32 11.77 -0.66
C PRO A 60 4.92 11.56 -1.22
N THR A 61 4.51 12.44 -2.14
CA THR A 61 3.25 12.27 -2.86
C THR A 61 3.48 11.23 -3.96
N MET A 62 2.91 10.05 -3.77
CA MET A 62 3.18 8.96 -4.70
C MET A 62 2.18 7.82 -4.56
N TRP A 63 2.02 7.07 -5.63
CA TRP A 63 1.36 5.77 -5.61
C TRP A 63 2.37 4.69 -5.23
N LEU A 64 1.97 3.78 -4.35
CA LEU A 64 2.79 2.64 -3.94
C LEU A 64 2.01 1.35 -4.22
N PRO A 65 2.47 0.53 -5.16
CA PRO A 65 1.85 -0.76 -5.41
C PRO A 65 2.28 -1.80 -4.37
N TYR A 66 1.36 -2.68 -4.00
CA TYR A 66 1.60 -3.78 -3.06
C TYR A 66 1.48 -5.11 -3.79
N VAL A 67 2.46 -5.95 -3.62
CA VAL A 67 2.50 -7.30 -4.20
C VAL A 67 2.14 -8.31 -3.12
N GLY A 68 1.20 -9.20 -3.42
CA GLY A 68 0.80 -10.26 -2.51
C GLY A 68 1.87 -11.33 -2.37
N ILE A 69 2.19 -11.70 -1.14
CA ILE A 69 3.17 -12.74 -0.85
C ILE A 69 2.64 -13.66 0.26
N ASP A 70 3.22 -14.86 0.34
CA ASP A 70 2.77 -15.88 1.29
C ASP A 70 3.41 -15.73 2.66
N GLU A 71 4.68 -15.34 2.71
CA GLU A 71 5.44 -15.27 3.96
C GLU A 71 6.30 -14.02 3.98
N ILE A 72 5.88 -13.02 4.78
CA ILE A 72 6.47 -11.68 4.75
C ILE A 72 7.94 -11.69 5.20
N ASN A 73 8.27 -12.48 6.23
CA ASN A 73 9.64 -12.48 6.74
C ASN A 73 10.59 -13.07 5.71
N ALA A 74 10.22 -14.21 5.13
CA ALA A 74 11.04 -14.86 4.12
C ALA A 74 11.18 -14.01 2.86
N ALA A 75 10.08 -13.37 2.42
CA ALA A 75 10.11 -12.52 1.23
C ALA A 75 10.98 -11.28 1.45
N THR A 76 10.91 -10.68 2.64
CA THR A 76 11.72 -9.51 2.96
C THR A 76 13.21 -9.87 2.98
N GLU A 77 13.57 -11.01 3.57
CA GLU A 77 14.96 -11.46 3.57
C GLU A 77 15.45 -11.81 2.17
N LYS A 78 14.57 -12.43 1.37
CA LYS A 78 14.91 -12.74 -0.02
C LYS A 78 15.16 -11.45 -0.82
N ALA A 79 14.35 -10.42 -0.61
CA ALA A 79 14.54 -9.13 -1.27
C ALA A 79 15.93 -8.56 -0.96
N LYS A 80 16.35 -8.60 0.31
CA LYS A 80 17.69 -8.15 0.70
C LYS A 80 18.77 -8.94 -0.03
N SER A 81 18.62 -10.26 -0.10
CA SER A 81 19.62 -11.11 -0.75
C SER A 81 19.72 -10.84 -2.26
N LEU A 82 18.67 -10.30 -2.85
CA LEU A 82 18.63 -9.96 -4.27
C LEU A 82 19.01 -8.50 -4.55
N GLY A 83 19.47 -7.77 -3.53
CA GLY A 83 19.98 -6.42 -3.71
C GLY A 83 19.02 -5.30 -3.37
N ALA A 84 17.84 -5.60 -2.84
CA ALA A 84 16.91 -4.56 -2.43
C ALA A 84 17.30 -3.98 -1.08
N GLN A 85 16.88 -2.73 -0.86
CA GLN A 85 17.03 -2.08 0.43
C GLN A 85 15.67 -2.09 1.13
N VAL A 86 15.62 -2.55 2.38
CA VAL A 86 14.39 -2.53 3.16
C VAL A 86 14.23 -1.13 3.77
N ILE A 87 13.17 -0.43 3.35
CA ILE A 87 12.89 0.92 3.83
C ILE A 87 12.11 0.84 5.15
N ARG A 88 11.17 -0.13 5.23
CA ARG A 88 10.32 -0.28 6.40
C ARG A 88 9.79 -1.70 6.48
N GLY A 89 9.63 -2.21 7.70
CA GLY A 89 9.02 -3.49 7.97
C GLY A 89 9.99 -4.65 8.05
N PRO A 90 9.50 -5.87 8.22
CA PRO A 90 8.08 -6.24 8.31
C PRO A 90 7.35 -5.58 9.46
N GLN A 91 6.13 -5.14 9.19
CA GLN A 91 5.31 -4.47 10.18
C GLN A 91 3.88 -5.01 10.11
N GLU A 92 3.30 -5.28 11.28
CA GLU A 92 1.93 -5.74 11.34
C GLU A 92 0.95 -4.59 11.24
N VAL A 93 -0.14 -4.81 10.47
CA VAL A 93 -1.33 -4.00 10.51
C VAL A 93 -2.39 -4.85 11.20
N PRO A 94 -2.67 -4.61 12.48
CA PRO A 94 -3.52 -5.51 13.27
C PRO A 94 -4.88 -5.77 12.61
N GLY A 95 -5.24 -7.05 12.51
CA GLY A 95 -6.50 -7.47 11.89
C GLY A 95 -6.46 -7.54 10.37
N HIS A 96 -5.39 -7.11 9.71
CA HIS A 96 -5.33 -7.04 8.25
C HIS A 96 -4.17 -7.83 7.65
N GLY A 97 -2.97 -7.67 8.18
CA GLY A 97 -1.82 -8.39 7.65
C GLY A 97 -0.50 -7.77 8.03
N TRP A 98 0.53 -8.04 7.22
CA TRP A 98 1.89 -7.53 7.43
C TRP A 98 2.42 -6.97 6.13
N PHE A 99 3.27 -5.94 6.23
CA PHE A 99 3.87 -5.37 5.04
C PHE A 99 5.34 -5.05 5.24
N SER A 100 6.04 -4.97 4.12
CA SER A 100 7.39 -4.39 4.04
C SER A 100 7.42 -3.45 2.85
N ILE A 101 8.17 -2.36 2.98
CA ILE A 101 8.41 -1.44 1.87
C ILE A 101 9.88 -1.56 1.51
N ILE A 102 10.15 -1.79 0.23
CA ILE A 102 11.52 -1.99 -0.24
C ILE A 102 11.81 -1.06 -1.42
N ALA A 103 13.08 -0.74 -1.59
CA ALA A 103 13.58 -0.13 -2.82
C ALA A 103 14.28 -1.24 -3.59
N ASP A 104 13.88 -1.44 -4.85
CA ASP A 104 14.51 -2.47 -5.67
C ASP A 104 15.94 -2.05 -6.05
N PRO A 105 16.74 -2.93 -6.67
CA PRO A 105 18.12 -2.57 -7.01
C PRO A 105 18.28 -1.37 -7.94
N THR A 106 17.21 -0.94 -8.60
CA THR A 106 17.24 0.26 -9.47
C THR A 106 16.74 1.51 -8.76
N GLY A 107 16.28 1.38 -7.52
CA GLY A 107 15.81 2.51 -6.72
C GLY A 107 14.31 2.72 -6.70
N ALA A 108 13.52 1.86 -7.35
CA ALA A 108 12.07 1.99 -7.35
C ALA A 108 11.47 1.40 -6.06
N THR A 109 10.46 2.09 -5.54
CA THR A 109 9.79 1.68 -4.31
C THR A 109 8.60 0.80 -4.62
N ILE A 110 8.48 -0.32 -3.89
CA ILE A 110 7.37 -1.25 -4.00
C ILE A 110 7.14 -1.86 -2.62
N ALA A 111 5.90 -2.28 -2.35
CA ALA A 111 5.57 -2.89 -1.07
C ALA A 111 5.22 -4.37 -1.23
N LEU A 112 5.47 -5.12 -0.16
CA LEU A 112 5.12 -6.53 -0.04
C LEU A 112 3.98 -6.63 0.98
N TRP A 113 3.02 -7.49 0.72
CA TRP A 113 1.86 -7.64 1.59
C TRP A 113 1.50 -9.09 1.82
N GLN A 114 1.40 -9.47 3.09
CA GLN A 114 0.88 -10.78 3.50
C GLN A 114 -0.42 -10.55 4.25
N ALA A 115 -1.54 -11.03 3.70
CA ALA A 115 -2.83 -10.87 4.34
C ALA A 115 -2.94 -11.79 5.55
N THR A 116 -3.67 -11.32 6.58
CA THR A 116 -4.03 -12.16 7.70
C THR A 116 -4.98 -13.24 7.19
N THR A 117 -4.65 -14.49 7.48
CA THR A 117 -5.56 -15.60 7.17
C THR A 117 -6.57 -15.72 8.30
N ALA A 118 -7.83 -15.61 7.96
CA ALA A 118 -8.89 -15.73 8.94
C ALA A 118 -9.24 -17.21 9.17
#